data_9904fc7f994be36e7d53bd3dee709604
#
_entry.id   9904fc7f994be36e7d53bd3dee709604
#
_cell.length_a   1.000
_cell.length_b   1.000
_cell.length_c   1.000
_cell.angle_alpha   90.00
_cell.angle_beta   90.00
_cell.angle_gamma   90.00
#
_symmetry.space_group_name_H-M   'P 1'
#
loop_
_entity.id
_entity.type
_entity.pdbx_description
1 polymer ?
#
loop_
_entity_poly.entity_id
_entity_poly.type
_entity_poly.pdbx_seq_one_letter_code
_entity_poly.pdbx_strand_id
1 'polypeptide(L)'
;MEITYKKMTEAELGTFIKMRITQLKEEYTSEGKVPPEVDLEAALWDFYHRHMADGTFVSWLAMDGEKIVGTSGMSFVEKPPYFSCPTGRLGLLSSMFTDPAYRRMGIAKELLHRVVEEARVYGCGAVQITASNMGVKLYTAYGFTHNGNFMQYKL
;
A
#
# COMPACT_ATOMS: atom_id res chain seq x y z
N MET A 1 -19.38 -1.45 -17.22
CA MET A 1 -18.38 -1.94 -16.24
C MET A 1 -18.57 -1.20 -14.92
N GLU A 2 -18.80 -1.94 -13.88
CA GLU A 2 -18.98 -1.38 -12.55
C GLU A 2 -17.83 -1.83 -11.65
N ILE A 3 -17.09 -0.87 -11.09
CA ILE A 3 -16.00 -1.17 -10.15
C ILE A 3 -16.58 -1.16 -8.74
N THR A 4 -16.37 -2.24 -8.01
CA THR A 4 -16.74 -2.36 -6.61
C THR A 4 -15.51 -2.41 -5.74
N TYR A 5 -15.66 -2.11 -4.46
CA TYR A 5 -14.53 -2.04 -3.52
C TYR A 5 -14.83 -2.95 -2.33
N LYS A 6 -13.86 -3.73 -1.94
CA LYS A 6 -14.00 -4.63 -0.78
C LYS A 6 -12.72 -4.68 0.04
N LYS A 7 -12.87 -4.94 1.32
CA LYS A 7 -11.73 -5.27 2.18
C LYS A 7 -11.19 -6.65 1.83
N MET A 8 -9.86 -6.75 1.71
CA MET A 8 -9.21 -8.03 1.43
C MET A 8 -9.39 -9.00 2.59
N THR A 9 -9.68 -10.24 2.24
CA THR A 9 -9.70 -11.38 3.15
C THR A 9 -8.65 -12.41 2.72
N GLU A 10 -8.51 -13.48 3.48
CA GLU A 10 -7.60 -14.59 3.12
C GLU A 10 -7.89 -15.17 1.73
N ALA A 11 -9.15 -15.08 1.28
CA ALA A 11 -9.55 -15.63 -0.02
C ALA A 11 -8.82 -14.97 -1.20
N GLU A 12 -8.51 -13.66 -1.11
CA GLU A 12 -7.84 -12.91 -2.18
C GLU A 12 -6.32 -12.84 -2.00
N LEU A 13 -5.80 -13.30 -0.88
CA LEU A 13 -4.40 -13.07 -0.51
C LEU A 13 -3.41 -13.63 -1.53
N GLY A 14 -3.66 -14.82 -2.06
CA GLY A 14 -2.77 -15.44 -3.07
C GLY A 14 -2.62 -14.58 -4.32
N THR A 15 -3.72 -14.09 -4.85
CA THR A 15 -3.72 -13.19 -6.01
C THR A 15 -3.08 -11.85 -5.69
N PHE A 16 -3.39 -11.30 -4.51
CA PHE A 16 -2.80 -10.05 -4.04
C PHE A 16 -1.28 -10.12 -3.98
N ILE A 17 -0.73 -11.21 -3.45
CA ILE A 17 0.73 -11.41 -3.35
C ILE A 17 1.38 -11.44 -4.74
N LYS A 18 0.77 -12.13 -5.69
CA LYS A 18 1.28 -12.15 -7.07
C LYS A 18 1.29 -10.75 -7.69
N MET A 19 0.23 -9.98 -7.48
CA MET A 19 0.15 -8.60 -7.95
C MET A 19 1.19 -7.72 -7.27
N ARG A 20 1.44 -7.91 -5.98
CA ARG A 20 2.47 -7.18 -5.24
C ARG A 20 3.87 -7.46 -5.78
N ILE A 21 4.18 -8.73 -6.06
CA ILE A 21 5.48 -9.10 -6.64
C ILE A 21 5.63 -8.47 -8.02
N THR A 22 4.61 -8.50 -8.85
CA THR A 22 4.60 -7.86 -10.17
C THR A 22 4.87 -6.35 -10.04
N GLN A 23 4.19 -5.68 -9.13
CA GLN A 23 4.39 -4.25 -8.86
C GLN A 23 5.84 -3.95 -8.44
N LEU A 24 6.38 -4.71 -7.51
CA LEU A 24 7.76 -4.52 -7.05
C LEU A 24 8.77 -4.69 -8.17
N LYS A 25 8.56 -5.66 -9.06
CA LYS A 25 9.41 -5.86 -10.24
C LYS A 25 9.30 -4.70 -11.23
N GLU A 26 8.10 -4.19 -11.45
CA GLU A 26 7.88 -3.04 -12.35
C GLU A 26 8.57 -1.78 -11.84
N GLU A 27 8.64 -1.57 -10.53
CA GLU A 27 9.34 -0.44 -9.94
C GLU A 27 10.83 -0.46 -10.30
N TYR A 28 11.48 -1.63 -10.26
CA TYR A 28 12.87 -1.77 -10.70
C TYR A 28 13.02 -1.51 -12.19
N THR A 29 12.19 -2.13 -13.01
CA THR A 29 12.30 -2.01 -14.47
C THR A 29 11.98 -0.60 -14.96
N SER A 30 11.06 0.12 -14.31
CA SER A 30 10.76 1.51 -14.64
C SER A 30 11.93 2.46 -14.40
N GLU A 31 12.84 2.10 -13.50
CA GLU A 31 14.05 2.84 -13.21
C GLU A 31 15.28 2.32 -14.00
N GLY A 32 15.06 1.43 -14.96
CA GLY A 32 16.13 0.81 -15.75
C GLY A 32 16.99 -0.17 -14.95
N LYS A 33 16.48 -0.67 -13.84
CA LYS A 33 17.20 -1.60 -12.95
C LYS A 33 16.66 -3.02 -13.11
N VAL A 34 17.49 -4.00 -12.76
CA VAL A 34 17.12 -5.42 -12.73
C VAL A 34 16.66 -5.78 -11.31
N PRO A 35 15.46 -6.38 -11.15
CA PRO A 35 15.02 -6.82 -9.84
C PRO A 35 15.97 -7.85 -9.24
N PRO A 36 16.25 -7.79 -7.91
CA PRO A 36 17.03 -8.84 -7.26
C PRO A 36 16.38 -10.21 -7.39
N GLU A 37 17.18 -11.25 -7.51
CA GLU A 37 16.70 -12.64 -7.52
C GLU A 37 16.43 -13.11 -6.09
N VAL A 38 15.38 -12.60 -5.49
CA VAL A 38 14.92 -12.98 -4.14
C VAL A 38 13.49 -13.48 -4.24
N ASP A 39 13.22 -14.64 -3.67
CA ASP A 39 11.86 -15.16 -3.55
C ASP A 39 11.18 -14.51 -2.35
N LEU A 40 10.24 -13.60 -2.63
CA LEU A 40 9.49 -12.91 -1.59
C LEU A 40 8.17 -13.60 -1.25
N GLU A 41 7.75 -14.60 -2.00
CA GLU A 41 6.39 -15.14 -1.87
C GLU A 41 6.10 -15.66 -0.47
N ALA A 42 6.96 -16.52 0.07
CA ALA A 42 6.78 -17.09 1.41
C ALA A 42 6.82 -16.02 2.50
N ALA A 43 7.72 -15.05 2.39
CA ALA A 43 7.84 -13.95 3.35
C ALA A 43 6.61 -13.06 3.32
N LEU A 44 6.05 -12.79 2.14
CA LEU A 44 4.82 -12.00 2.02
C LEU A 44 3.60 -12.74 2.59
N TRP A 45 3.48 -14.05 2.34
CA TRP A 45 2.44 -14.86 2.94
C TRP A 45 2.48 -14.79 4.46
N ASP A 46 3.65 -14.99 5.06
CA ASP A 46 3.83 -14.93 6.50
C ASP A 46 3.47 -13.55 7.05
N PHE A 47 3.95 -12.47 6.40
CA PHE A 47 3.67 -11.11 6.83
C PHE A 47 2.18 -10.80 6.81
N TYR A 48 1.53 -11.00 5.67
CA TYR A 48 0.11 -10.63 5.53
C TYR A 48 -0.79 -11.49 6.40
N HIS A 49 -0.51 -12.78 6.48
CA HIS A 49 -1.28 -13.69 7.33
C HIS A 49 -1.26 -13.24 8.79
N ARG A 50 -0.07 -12.96 9.33
CA ARG A 50 0.08 -12.51 10.72
C ARG A 50 -0.56 -11.16 10.97
N HIS A 51 -0.27 -10.19 10.13
CA HIS A 51 -0.70 -8.81 10.36
C HIS A 51 -2.17 -8.56 10.02
N MET A 52 -2.75 -9.33 9.13
CA MET A 52 -4.21 -9.32 8.94
C MET A 52 -4.92 -9.93 10.14
N ALA A 53 -4.38 -11.00 10.71
CA ALA A 53 -4.97 -11.67 11.87
C ALA A 53 -4.94 -10.79 13.12
N ASP A 54 -3.87 -10.02 13.34
CA ASP A 54 -3.76 -9.15 14.52
C ASP A 54 -4.29 -7.72 14.29
N GLY A 55 -4.80 -7.41 13.10
CA GLY A 55 -5.38 -6.12 12.77
C GLY A 55 -4.37 -5.02 12.47
N THR A 56 -3.08 -5.35 12.29
CA THR A 56 -2.04 -4.36 11.99
C THR A 56 -1.78 -4.17 10.50
N PHE A 57 -2.52 -4.86 9.65
CA PHE A 57 -2.51 -4.63 8.21
C PHE A 57 -3.93 -4.71 7.65
N VAL A 58 -4.27 -3.79 6.77
CA VAL A 58 -5.53 -3.78 6.03
C VAL A 58 -5.27 -3.45 4.57
N SER A 59 -6.05 -4.04 3.70
CA SER A 59 -6.07 -3.71 2.27
C SER A 59 -7.50 -3.54 1.80
N TRP A 60 -7.73 -2.56 0.95
CA TRP A 60 -8.93 -2.44 0.15
C TRP A 60 -8.61 -2.79 -1.30
N LEU A 61 -9.50 -3.51 -1.93
CA LEU A 61 -9.36 -3.97 -3.31
C LEU A 61 -10.42 -3.32 -4.18
N ALA A 62 -10.04 -2.97 -5.41
CA ALA A 62 -10.98 -2.62 -6.46
C ALA A 62 -11.25 -3.86 -7.31
N MET A 63 -12.52 -4.14 -7.56
CA MET A 63 -12.97 -5.35 -8.22
C MET A 63 -13.78 -5.02 -9.48
N ASP A 64 -13.48 -5.75 -10.54
CA ASP A 64 -14.36 -5.84 -11.71
C ASP A 64 -14.92 -7.27 -11.70
N GLY A 65 -16.15 -7.44 -11.17
CA GLY A 65 -16.67 -8.76 -10.85
C GLY A 65 -15.78 -9.46 -9.81
N GLU A 66 -15.24 -10.61 -10.16
CA GLU A 66 -14.33 -11.37 -9.29
C GLU A 66 -12.85 -11.06 -9.54
N LYS A 67 -12.56 -10.22 -10.54
CA LYS A 67 -11.18 -9.84 -10.87
C LYS A 67 -10.72 -8.67 -10.01
N ILE A 68 -9.55 -8.82 -9.39
CA ILE A 68 -8.89 -7.72 -8.71
C ILE A 68 -8.24 -6.82 -9.76
N VAL A 69 -8.63 -5.55 -9.80
CA VAL A 69 -8.11 -4.58 -10.76
C VAL A 69 -7.34 -3.44 -10.09
N GLY A 70 -7.40 -3.36 -8.76
CA GLY A 70 -6.62 -2.41 -8.00
C GLY A 70 -6.39 -2.91 -6.59
N THR A 71 -5.24 -2.55 -6.04
CA THR A 71 -4.82 -2.93 -4.69
C THR A 71 -4.40 -1.71 -3.88
N SER A 72 -4.42 -1.86 -2.58
CA SER A 72 -3.89 -0.91 -1.62
C SER A 72 -3.38 -1.66 -0.40
N GLY A 73 -2.63 -1.00 0.46
CA GLY A 73 -2.18 -1.60 1.70
C GLY A 73 -1.83 -0.54 2.73
N MET A 74 -2.18 -0.81 3.97
CA MET A 74 -1.85 0.04 5.09
C MET A 74 -1.38 -0.81 6.26
N SER A 75 -0.12 -0.61 6.65
CA SER A 75 0.44 -1.21 7.86
C SER A 75 0.36 -0.20 8.99
N PHE A 76 -0.09 -0.64 10.17
CA PHE A 76 -0.13 0.21 11.35
C PHE A 76 1.08 -0.12 12.21
N VAL A 77 1.91 0.90 12.48
CA VAL A 77 3.14 0.75 13.25
C VAL A 77 3.17 1.75 14.39
N GLU A 78 3.98 1.45 15.39
CA GLU A 78 4.17 2.34 16.53
C GLU A 78 5.63 2.79 16.61
N LYS A 79 5.79 4.06 16.97
CA LYS A 79 7.06 4.67 17.34
C LYS A 79 6.88 5.34 18.71
N PRO A 80 7.96 5.60 19.47
CA PRO A 80 7.81 6.40 20.68
C PRO A 80 7.09 7.72 20.35
N PRO A 81 6.10 8.12 21.16
CA PRO A 81 5.37 9.38 20.93
C PRO A 81 6.30 10.58 20.82
N TYR A 82 5.97 11.50 19.93
CA TYR A 82 6.70 12.74 19.73
C TYR A 82 5.72 13.87 19.38
N PHE A 83 6.18 15.12 19.39
CA PHE A 83 5.26 16.26 19.32
C PHE A 83 4.37 16.25 18.09
N SER A 84 4.89 15.94 16.91
CA SER A 84 4.08 15.92 15.68
C SER A 84 3.22 14.67 15.55
N CYS A 85 3.44 13.67 16.40
CA CYS A 85 2.61 12.45 16.45
C CYS A 85 2.52 11.94 17.90
N PRO A 86 1.67 12.57 18.74
CA PRO A 86 1.61 12.25 20.16
C PRO A 86 1.18 10.84 20.50
N THR A 87 0.47 10.16 19.58
CA THR A 87 0.09 8.75 19.77
C THR A 87 1.22 7.78 19.43
N GLY A 88 2.20 8.22 18.66
CA GLY A 88 3.23 7.35 18.09
C GLY A 88 2.72 6.37 17.06
N ARG A 89 1.43 6.39 16.72
CA ARG A 89 0.83 5.47 15.75
C ARG A 89 0.90 6.06 14.35
N LEU A 90 1.44 5.26 13.43
CA LEU A 90 1.63 5.66 12.03
C LEU A 90 1.02 4.62 11.10
N GLY A 91 0.43 5.10 10.01
CA GLY A 91 0.06 4.25 8.89
C GLY A 91 1.16 4.28 7.84
N LEU A 92 1.65 3.11 7.45
CA LEU A 92 2.58 2.97 6.34
C LEU A 92 1.83 2.47 5.12
N LEU A 93 1.67 3.35 4.13
CA LEU A 93 0.98 3.05 2.88
C LEU A 93 1.88 2.23 1.96
N SER A 94 1.34 1.20 1.35
CA SER A 94 2.06 0.32 0.42
C SER A 94 1.11 -0.31 -0.58
N SER A 95 1.63 -1.04 -1.54
CA SER A 95 0.85 -1.87 -2.45
C SER A 95 -0.22 -1.13 -3.24
N MET A 96 -0.01 0.16 -3.51
CA MET A 96 -0.90 0.96 -4.35
C MET A 96 -0.65 0.61 -5.82
N PHE A 97 -1.52 -0.20 -6.39
CA PHE A 97 -1.38 -0.66 -7.77
C PHE A 97 -2.74 -0.67 -8.46
N THR A 98 -2.77 -0.24 -9.72
CA THR A 98 -3.95 -0.36 -10.58
C THR A 98 -3.54 -1.05 -11.86
N ASP A 99 -4.30 -2.08 -12.25
CA ASP A 99 -4.12 -2.77 -13.52
C ASP A 99 -4.09 -1.72 -14.66
N PRO A 100 -3.09 -1.75 -15.55
CA PRO A 100 -2.98 -0.76 -16.62
C PRO A 100 -4.25 -0.55 -17.45
N ALA A 101 -5.04 -1.61 -17.67
CA ALA A 101 -6.28 -1.51 -18.42
C ALA A 101 -7.39 -0.71 -17.70
N TYR A 102 -7.22 -0.46 -16.39
CA TYR A 102 -8.19 0.22 -15.54
C TYR A 102 -7.69 1.56 -15.02
N ARG A 103 -6.58 2.05 -15.52
CA ARG A 103 -6.02 3.34 -15.09
C ARG A 103 -6.86 4.51 -15.59
N ARG A 104 -6.72 5.66 -14.92
CA ARG A 104 -7.44 6.92 -15.20
C ARG A 104 -8.95 6.83 -14.99
N MET A 105 -9.39 5.92 -14.13
CA MET A 105 -10.80 5.77 -13.74
C MET A 105 -11.07 6.18 -12.29
N GLY A 106 -10.07 6.78 -11.62
CA GLY A 106 -10.22 7.21 -10.23
C GLY A 106 -10.06 6.08 -9.21
N ILE A 107 -9.65 4.89 -9.60
CA ILE A 107 -9.55 3.72 -8.73
C ILE A 107 -8.49 3.93 -7.64
N ALA A 108 -7.29 4.39 -8.02
CA ALA A 108 -6.22 4.63 -7.06
C ALA A 108 -6.62 5.67 -6.00
N LYS A 109 -7.28 6.74 -6.41
CA LYS A 109 -7.75 7.78 -5.50
C LYS A 109 -8.78 7.22 -4.50
N GLU A 110 -9.71 6.42 -4.96
CA GLU A 110 -10.73 5.81 -4.09
C GLU A 110 -10.09 4.83 -3.11
N LEU A 111 -9.18 3.98 -3.57
CA LEU A 111 -8.45 3.05 -2.72
C LEU A 111 -7.62 3.79 -1.66
N LEU A 112 -6.92 4.84 -2.07
CA LEU A 112 -6.14 5.68 -1.15
C LEU A 112 -7.03 6.26 -0.06
N HIS A 113 -8.17 6.82 -0.44
CA HIS A 113 -9.12 7.37 0.51
C HIS A 113 -9.57 6.32 1.54
N ARG A 114 -9.89 5.12 1.08
CA ARG A 114 -10.36 4.05 1.97
C ARG A 114 -9.31 3.60 2.97
N VAL A 115 -8.06 3.44 2.56
CA VAL A 115 -7.02 3.02 3.50
C VAL A 115 -6.56 4.15 4.42
N VAL A 116 -6.63 5.41 3.98
CA VAL A 116 -6.38 6.56 4.85
C VAL A 116 -7.46 6.64 5.94
N GLU A 117 -8.71 6.39 5.59
CA GLU A 117 -9.79 6.33 6.60
C GLU A 117 -9.59 5.18 7.59
N GLU A 118 -9.06 4.05 7.15
CA GLU A 118 -8.69 2.96 8.07
C GLU A 118 -7.61 3.40 9.06
N ALA A 119 -6.62 4.16 8.61
CA ALA A 119 -5.59 4.70 9.49
C ALA A 119 -6.16 5.72 10.47
N ARG A 120 -7.11 6.55 10.03
CA ARG A 120 -7.79 7.52 10.89
C ARG A 120 -8.57 6.81 12.00
N VAL A 121 -9.32 5.78 11.67
CA VAL A 121 -10.09 4.98 12.63
C VAL A 121 -9.17 4.24 13.61
N TYR A 122 -8.03 3.75 13.12
CA TYR A 122 -7.04 3.08 13.97
C TYR A 122 -6.40 4.03 15.01
N GLY A 123 -6.46 5.34 14.76
CA GLY A 123 -5.87 6.34 15.65
C GLY A 123 -4.47 6.77 15.24
N CYS A 124 -4.11 6.61 13.98
CA CYS A 124 -2.82 7.08 13.47
C CYS A 124 -2.77 8.61 13.45
N GLY A 125 -1.61 9.17 13.81
CA GLY A 125 -1.35 10.60 13.73
C GLY A 125 -0.89 11.06 12.37
N ALA A 126 -0.39 10.14 11.54
CA ALA A 126 0.06 10.42 10.18
C ALA A 126 0.08 9.15 9.33
N VAL A 127 0.05 9.34 8.03
CA VAL A 127 0.29 8.29 7.03
C VAL A 127 1.54 8.65 6.26
N GLN A 128 2.42 7.68 6.07
CA GLN A 128 3.69 7.86 5.38
C GLN A 128 3.79 6.89 4.20
N ILE A 129 4.50 7.30 3.16
CA ILE A 129 4.82 6.45 2.02
C ILE A 129 6.19 6.80 1.46
N THR A 130 6.93 5.78 1.02
CA THR A 130 8.05 5.95 0.09
C THR A 130 7.46 5.86 -1.32
N ALA A 131 7.19 7.01 -1.93
CA ALA A 131 6.47 7.07 -3.20
C ALA A 131 7.39 6.69 -4.37
N SER A 132 6.85 5.89 -5.31
CA SER A 132 7.44 5.75 -6.63
C SER A 132 7.27 7.04 -7.44
N ASN A 133 8.07 7.23 -8.48
CA ASN A 133 7.93 8.38 -9.38
C ASN A 133 6.52 8.48 -9.97
N MET A 134 5.89 7.35 -10.26
CA MET A 134 4.53 7.31 -10.79
C MET A 134 3.47 7.71 -9.75
N GLY A 135 3.73 7.44 -8.47
CA GLY A 135 2.77 7.70 -7.40
C GLY A 135 2.80 9.11 -6.84
N VAL A 136 3.91 9.84 -6.99
CA VAL A 136 4.09 11.16 -6.36
C VAL A 136 2.96 12.11 -6.71
N LYS A 137 2.50 12.11 -7.96
CA LYS A 137 1.42 12.99 -8.43
C LYS A 137 0.11 12.74 -7.71
N LEU A 138 -0.25 11.46 -7.55
CA LEU A 138 -1.45 11.06 -6.82
C LEU A 138 -1.39 11.50 -5.37
N TYR A 139 -0.28 11.21 -4.70
CA TYR A 139 -0.14 11.50 -3.28
C TYR A 139 -0.09 13.00 -3.01
N THR A 140 0.62 13.77 -3.84
CA THR A 140 0.66 15.23 -3.73
C THR A 140 -0.73 15.82 -3.93
N ALA A 141 -1.47 15.36 -4.93
CA ALA A 141 -2.85 15.82 -5.17
C ALA A 141 -3.79 15.49 -4.01
N TYR A 142 -3.56 14.39 -3.32
CA TYR A 142 -4.35 14.01 -2.13
C TYR A 142 -4.04 14.89 -0.92
N GLY A 143 -2.83 15.42 -0.83
CA GLY A 143 -2.40 16.28 0.26
C GLY A 143 -1.13 15.82 0.99
N PHE A 144 -0.46 14.79 0.48
CA PHE A 144 0.83 14.37 1.03
C PHE A 144 1.90 15.42 0.74
N THR A 145 2.80 15.62 1.70
CA THR A 145 3.94 16.53 1.57
C THR A 145 5.25 15.76 1.68
N HIS A 146 6.29 16.27 1.02
CA HIS A 146 7.62 15.67 1.14
C HIS A 146 8.23 15.95 2.50
N ASN A 147 8.87 14.94 3.07
CA ASN A 147 9.71 15.08 4.24
C ASN A 147 11.16 14.79 3.83
N GLY A 148 11.95 15.83 3.65
CA GLY A 148 13.31 15.75 3.10
C GLY A 148 14.36 15.16 4.04
N ASN A 149 14.01 14.85 5.29
CA ASN A 149 14.97 14.37 6.30
C ASN A 149 15.01 12.84 6.44
N PHE A 150 14.31 12.13 5.59
CA PHE A 150 14.37 10.66 5.60
C PHE A 150 15.75 10.19 5.16
N MET A 151 16.39 9.37 5.99
CA MET A 151 17.70 8.77 5.69
C MET A 151 17.63 7.28 5.94
N GLN A 152 18.42 6.53 5.18
CA GLN A 152 18.47 5.07 5.26
C GLN A 152 19.91 4.61 5.28
N TYR A 153 20.22 3.67 6.18
CA TYR A 153 21.48 2.94 6.19
C TYR A 153 21.15 1.46 5.94
N LYS A 154 21.64 0.92 4.84
CA LYS A 154 21.36 -0.47 4.46
C LYS A 154 22.29 -1.43 5.19
N LEU A 155 21.70 -2.43 5.82
CA LEU A 155 22.44 -3.46 6.57
C LEU A 155 22.87 -4.63 5.67
#